data_691751510da11a442773dd4ec961b88f
#
_entry.id   691751510da11a442773dd4ec961b88f
#
_cell.length_a   1.000
_cell.length_b   1.000
_cell.length_c   1.000
_cell.angle_alpha   90.00
_cell.angle_beta   90.00
_cell.angle_gamma   90.00
#
_symmetry.space_group_name_H-M   'P 1'
#
loop_
_entity.id
_entity.type
_entity.pdbx_description
1 polymer ?
#
loop_
_entity_poly.entity_id
_entity_poly.type
_entity_poly.pdbx_seq_one_letter_code
_entity_poly.pdbx_strand_id
1 'polypeptide(L)'
;MVQMARTAGLVAALFLVAAAPASAFFPDLAVELSPPSVKKSPALTATISQPATDTPIERFTLSLPAGFTAKDAPGATSCDAGLLATNACPAESQIGTFSGSLGGTINKTGNETFGMYMSILGGAVSQVVHGSLVRRDNGTLDLVFEELPALPITNLVIHFAGGDRSLIRTPASCGEYILDGKFTSRRGELAIDRSKVEIGGCANVPVIRAENVRFSDRRFQAGGSPYDARTIIAWWLPQEVDHTNVLILRRVDGKWRKIGRLVGTGDEGDNKLRWDGRLHGDELKPGRYAIRIKPAGSNAGPRVGFRILR
;
A
#
# COMPACT_ATOMS: atom_id res chain seq x y z
N MET A 1 71.21 39.35 -40.60
CA MET A 1 70.69 38.24 -39.74
C MET A 1 69.35 38.62 -39.22
N VAL A 2 68.27 38.13 -39.80
CA VAL A 2 66.87 38.41 -39.43
C VAL A 2 66.32 37.07 -38.96
N GLN A 3 65.91 37.04 -37.63
CA GLN A 3 65.28 35.89 -37.02
C GLN A 3 63.78 35.99 -37.25
N MET A 4 63.21 35.00 -37.96
CA MET A 4 61.75 34.83 -38.08
C MET A 4 61.22 34.01 -36.91
N ALA A 5 60.36 34.62 -36.06
CA ALA A 5 59.63 33.99 -35.04
C ALA A 5 58.37 33.35 -35.64
N ARG A 6 58.20 31.99 -35.49
CA ARG A 6 56.99 31.25 -35.83
C ARG A 6 56.07 31.21 -34.63
N THR A 7 54.94 31.84 -34.74
CA THR A 7 53.83 31.73 -33.80
C THR A 7 52.97 30.49 -34.16
N ALA A 8 53.00 29.44 -33.34
CA ALA A 8 52.08 28.31 -33.43
C ALA A 8 50.73 28.65 -32.74
N GLY A 9 49.70 28.78 -33.55
CA GLY A 9 48.33 29.00 -33.04
C GLY A 9 47.73 27.67 -32.61
N LEU A 10 47.41 27.54 -31.33
CA LEU A 10 46.69 26.39 -30.76
C LEU A 10 45.17 26.61 -30.96
N VAL A 11 44.54 25.86 -31.87
CA VAL A 11 43.08 25.86 -32.03
C VAL A 11 42.50 24.85 -31.03
N ALA A 12 41.95 25.34 -29.94
CA ALA A 12 41.18 24.52 -28.99
C ALA A 12 39.79 24.29 -29.57
N ALA A 13 39.53 23.06 -30.05
CA ALA A 13 38.20 22.62 -30.46
C ALA A 13 37.37 22.34 -29.18
N LEU A 14 36.42 23.24 -28.83
CA LEU A 14 35.41 22.98 -27.82
C LEU A 14 34.38 21.97 -28.38
N PHE A 15 34.47 20.71 -27.93
CA PHE A 15 33.35 19.77 -28.10
C PHE A 15 32.24 20.15 -27.16
N LEU A 16 31.19 20.80 -27.67
CA LEU A 16 29.90 20.91 -27.03
C LEU A 16 29.26 19.52 -27.01
N VAL A 17 29.40 18.78 -25.91
CA VAL A 17 28.61 17.62 -25.66
C VAL A 17 27.18 18.15 -25.38
N ALA A 18 26.32 18.07 -26.40
CA ALA A 18 24.90 18.28 -26.22
C ALA A 18 24.40 17.18 -25.27
N ALA A 19 24.18 17.52 -24.02
CA ALA A 19 23.46 16.65 -23.09
C ALA A 19 22.08 16.43 -23.70
N ALA A 20 21.82 15.19 -24.18
CA ALA A 20 20.48 14.81 -24.57
C ALA A 20 19.55 15.09 -23.38
N PRO A 21 18.38 15.70 -23.59
CA PRO A 21 17.42 15.89 -22.50
C PRO A 21 17.14 14.50 -21.90
N ALA A 22 17.36 14.38 -20.60
CA ALA A 22 16.94 13.18 -19.88
C ALA A 22 15.44 13.02 -20.13
N SER A 23 15.05 11.96 -20.84
CA SER A 23 13.64 11.65 -21.05
C SER A 23 13.05 11.44 -19.66
N ALA A 24 12.17 12.34 -19.25
CA ALA A 24 11.51 12.23 -17.97
C ALA A 24 10.54 11.05 -18.04
N PHE A 25 10.57 10.16 -17.05
CA PHE A 25 9.69 8.99 -16.95
C PHE A 25 8.60 9.31 -15.93
N PHE A 26 7.38 9.64 -16.43
CA PHE A 26 6.26 10.09 -15.61
C PHE A 26 4.96 9.36 -15.98
N PRO A 27 4.82 8.08 -15.58
CA PRO A 27 3.54 7.40 -15.71
C PRO A 27 2.53 7.93 -14.68
N ASP A 28 1.29 8.13 -15.12
CA ASP A 28 0.15 8.50 -14.29
C ASP A 28 -0.68 7.26 -13.92
N LEU A 29 -1.27 7.28 -12.72
CA LEU A 29 -2.12 6.22 -12.18
C LEU A 29 -3.45 6.76 -11.67
N ALA A 30 -4.56 6.20 -12.14
CA ALA A 30 -5.87 6.36 -11.51
C ALA A 30 -6.40 4.99 -11.09
N VAL A 31 -6.92 4.88 -9.86
CA VAL A 31 -7.52 3.63 -9.35
C VAL A 31 -8.94 3.90 -8.88
N GLU A 32 -9.84 3.01 -9.28
CA GLU A 32 -11.24 3.00 -8.86
C GLU A 32 -11.62 1.65 -8.26
N LEU A 33 -12.47 1.67 -7.24
CA LEU A 33 -13.05 0.48 -6.63
C LEU A 33 -14.58 0.51 -6.76
N SER A 34 -15.20 -0.63 -7.06
CA SER A 34 -16.66 -0.72 -7.20
C SER A 34 -17.20 -2.03 -6.60
N PRO A 35 -18.03 -1.96 -5.55
CA PRO A 35 -18.38 -0.78 -4.75
C PRO A 35 -17.23 -0.40 -3.80
N PRO A 36 -17.00 0.90 -3.54
CA PRO A 36 -15.97 1.37 -2.61
C PRO A 36 -16.51 1.36 -1.17
N SER A 37 -16.93 0.23 -0.69
CA SER A 37 -17.56 0.05 0.63
C SER A 37 -16.75 -0.90 1.50
N VAL A 38 -16.87 -0.72 2.83
CA VAL A 38 -16.16 -1.53 3.82
C VAL A 38 -16.45 -3.03 3.71
N LYS A 39 -15.45 -3.85 3.98
CA LYS A 39 -15.55 -5.33 4.04
C LYS A 39 -16.16 -5.96 2.78
N LYS A 40 -16.08 -5.29 1.64
CA LYS A 40 -16.55 -5.79 0.35
C LYS A 40 -15.41 -6.35 -0.48
N SER A 41 -15.77 -7.12 -1.48
CA SER A 41 -14.86 -7.63 -2.52
C SER A 41 -15.13 -6.84 -3.80
N PRO A 42 -14.53 -5.65 -3.97
CA PRO A 42 -14.84 -4.76 -5.09
C PRO A 42 -14.24 -5.27 -6.39
N ALA A 43 -14.77 -4.79 -7.50
CA ALA A 43 -14.00 -4.70 -8.72
C ALA A 43 -12.92 -3.60 -8.52
N LEU A 44 -11.75 -3.81 -9.10
CA LEU A 44 -10.66 -2.84 -9.12
C LEU A 44 -10.35 -2.46 -10.56
N THR A 45 -10.39 -1.18 -10.86
CA THR A 45 -9.96 -0.65 -12.15
C THR A 45 -8.74 0.23 -11.93
N ALA A 46 -7.62 -0.10 -12.58
CA ALA A 46 -6.40 0.71 -12.59
C ALA A 46 -6.18 1.22 -14.02
N THR A 47 -6.14 2.53 -14.19
CA THR A 47 -5.80 3.20 -15.46
C THR A 47 -4.38 3.72 -15.34
N ILE A 48 -3.51 3.28 -16.26
CA ILE A 48 -2.11 3.69 -16.36
C ILE A 48 -1.93 4.41 -17.67
N SER A 49 -1.31 5.58 -17.65
CA SER A 49 -0.95 6.33 -18.86
C SER A 49 0.48 6.85 -18.78
N GLN A 50 1.15 6.88 -19.92
CA GLN A 50 2.46 7.53 -20.05
C GLN A 50 2.57 8.20 -21.43
N PRO A 51 3.40 9.25 -21.56
CA PRO A 51 3.71 9.82 -22.88
C PRO A 51 4.33 8.76 -23.82
N ALA A 52 3.98 8.81 -25.10
CA ALA A 52 4.50 7.85 -26.09
C ALA A 52 6.01 7.95 -26.29
N THR A 53 6.63 9.03 -25.85
CA THR A 53 8.07 9.29 -25.90
C THR A 53 8.86 8.72 -24.73
N ASP A 54 8.16 8.30 -23.67
CA ASP A 54 8.77 7.76 -22.48
C ASP A 54 9.31 6.34 -22.71
N THR A 55 10.28 5.96 -21.89
CA THR A 55 10.78 4.58 -21.87
C THR A 55 9.65 3.62 -21.45
N PRO A 56 9.45 2.50 -22.16
CA PRO A 56 8.42 1.53 -21.80
C PRO A 56 8.55 1.05 -20.35
N ILE A 57 7.39 0.88 -19.67
CA ILE A 57 7.31 0.29 -18.35
C ILE A 57 7.69 -1.20 -18.44
N GLU A 58 8.60 -1.66 -17.59
CA GLU A 58 8.98 -3.08 -17.45
C GLU A 58 8.22 -3.75 -16.31
N ARG A 59 8.10 -3.04 -15.18
CA ARG A 59 7.42 -3.53 -13.99
C ARG A 59 6.48 -2.47 -13.45
N PHE A 60 5.31 -2.92 -13.03
CA PHE A 60 4.34 -2.11 -12.30
C PHE A 60 3.94 -2.80 -11.01
N THR A 61 3.87 -2.06 -9.91
CA THR A 61 3.37 -2.54 -8.63
C THR A 61 2.33 -1.57 -8.09
N LEU A 62 1.11 -2.06 -7.86
CA LEU A 62 0.08 -1.31 -7.15
C LEU A 62 0.10 -1.72 -5.68
N SER A 63 0.52 -0.82 -4.80
CA SER A 63 0.57 -1.05 -3.36
C SER A 63 -0.70 -0.52 -2.69
N LEU A 64 -1.47 -1.43 -2.12
CA LEU A 64 -2.65 -1.11 -1.32
C LEU A 64 -2.22 -0.99 0.15
N PRO A 65 -2.63 0.08 0.86
CA PRO A 65 -2.24 0.29 2.25
C PRO A 65 -2.82 -0.76 3.20
N ALA A 66 -2.31 -0.79 4.42
CA ALA A 66 -2.79 -1.69 5.46
C ALA A 66 -4.31 -1.58 5.69
N GLY A 67 -4.97 -2.71 5.87
CA GLY A 67 -6.42 -2.85 5.96
C GLY A 67 -7.05 -3.50 4.72
N PHE A 68 -6.42 -3.38 3.55
CA PHE A 68 -6.76 -4.23 2.40
C PHE A 68 -6.24 -5.65 2.63
N THR A 69 -7.00 -6.64 2.22
CA THR A 69 -6.60 -8.04 2.33
C THR A 69 -6.73 -8.75 1.00
N ALA A 70 -5.82 -9.70 0.74
CA ALA A 70 -5.92 -10.55 -0.43
C ALA A 70 -7.11 -11.50 -0.30
N LYS A 71 -7.74 -11.76 -1.43
CA LYS A 71 -8.79 -12.76 -1.60
C LYS A 71 -8.40 -13.64 -2.80
N ASP A 72 -8.48 -14.92 -2.64
CA ASP A 72 -8.02 -15.88 -3.67
C ASP A 72 -9.08 -16.14 -4.76
N ALA A 73 -9.86 -15.14 -5.13
CA ALA A 73 -10.91 -15.29 -6.16
C ALA A 73 -11.59 -16.66 -6.13
N PRO A 74 -12.30 -17.05 -5.04
CA PRO A 74 -12.80 -18.43 -4.84
C PRO A 74 -13.83 -18.85 -5.89
N GLY A 75 -14.43 -17.89 -6.61
CA GLY A 75 -15.33 -18.15 -7.74
C GLY A 75 -14.62 -18.37 -9.07
N ALA A 76 -13.28 -18.45 -9.08
CA ALA A 76 -12.51 -18.70 -10.29
C ALA A 76 -11.66 -19.97 -10.14
N THR A 77 -11.62 -20.80 -11.19
CA THR A 77 -10.70 -21.93 -11.33
C THR A 77 -9.31 -21.43 -11.75
N SER A 78 -8.27 -22.22 -11.54
CA SER A 78 -6.95 -21.88 -12.07
C SER A 78 -6.79 -22.29 -13.53
N CYS A 79 -6.19 -21.44 -14.35
CA CYS A 79 -5.77 -21.75 -15.70
C CYS A 79 -4.37 -22.34 -15.69
N ASP A 80 -4.16 -23.41 -16.43
CA ASP A 80 -2.83 -23.99 -16.67
C ASP A 80 -1.96 -23.05 -17.52
N ALA A 81 -0.63 -23.05 -17.26
CA ALA A 81 0.32 -22.19 -17.97
C ALA A 81 0.34 -22.44 -19.49
N GLY A 82 0.17 -23.69 -19.93
CA GLY A 82 0.09 -24.04 -21.34
C GLY A 82 -1.16 -23.49 -22.02
N LEU A 83 -2.29 -23.53 -21.35
CA LEU A 83 -3.54 -22.93 -21.83
C LEU A 83 -3.47 -21.42 -21.85
N LEU A 84 -2.84 -20.82 -20.83
CA LEU A 84 -2.63 -19.37 -20.79
C LEU A 84 -1.78 -18.90 -21.97
N ALA A 85 -0.68 -19.62 -22.28
CA ALA A 85 0.22 -19.26 -23.38
C ALA A 85 -0.44 -19.30 -24.77
N THR A 86 -1.52 -20.06 -24.92
CA THR A 86 -2.28 -20.19 -26.17
C THR A 86 -3.63 -19.44 -26.14
N ASN A 87 -3.88 -18.63 -25.10
CA ASN A 87 -5.17 -17.95 -24.87
C ASN A 87 -6.37 -18.90 -24.83
N ALA A 88 -6.15 -20.13 -24.35
CA ALA A 88 -7.17 -21.17 -24.27
C ALA A 88 -7.66 -21.42 -22.84
N CYS A 89 -7.47 -20.46 -21.94
CA CYS A 89 -7.96 -20.55 -20.57
C CYS A 89 -9.48 -20.71 -20.52
N PRO A 90 -10.01 -21.56 -19.64
CA PRO A 90 -11.46 -21.68 -19.45
C PRO A 90 -12.04 -20.35 -18.90
N ALA A 91 -13.25 -20.03 -19.32
CA ALA A 91 -13.93 -18.78 -18.92
C ALA A 91 -14.09 -18.64 -17.40
N GLU A 92 -14.14 -19.74 -16.68
CA GLU A 92 -14.23 -19.82 -15.21
C GLU A 92 -12.94 -19.37 -14.53
N SER A 93 -11.80 -19.36 -15.23
CA SER A 93 -10.53 -18.86 -14.70
C SER A 93 -10.39 -17.35 -14.81
N GLN A 94 -11.22 -16.70 -15.62
CA GLN A 94 -11.13 -15.27 -15.85
C GLN A 94 -11.52 -14.49 -14.61
N ILE A 95 -10.59 -13.66 -14.15
CA ILE A 95 -10.73 -12.74 -13.01
C ILE A 95 -10.67 -11.28 -13.41
N GLY A 96 -10.47 -10.98 -14.69
CA GLY A 96 -10.42 -9.62 -15.17
C GLY A 96 -10.16 -9.50 -16.67
N THR A 97 -10.03 -8.26 -17.10
CA THR A 97 -9.70 -7.86 -18.47
C THR A 97 -8.75 -6.68 -18.45
N PHE A 98 -8.10 -6.42 -19.56
CA PHE A 98 -7.39 -5.17 -19.79
C PHE A 98 -7.65 -4.67 -21.19
N SER A 99 -7.57 -3.35 -21.37
CA SER A 99 -7.89 -2.66 -22.62
C SER A 99 -7.06 -1.37 -22.78
N GLY A 100 -7.16 -0.74 -23.93
CA GLY A 100 -6.42 0.48 -24.28
C GLY A 100 -5.35 0.21 -25.32
N SER A 101 -4.09 0.58 -25.06
CA SER A 101 -2.95 0.30 -25.96
C SER A 101 -2.72 -1.20 -26.17
N LEU A 102 -3.13 -1.99 -25.20
CA LEU A 102 -3.10 -3.45 -25.18
C LEU A 102 -4.47 -3.97 -24.74
N GLY A 103 -4.84 -5.18 -25.17
CA GLY A 103 -6.11 -5.77 -24.78
C GLY A 103 -6.02 -7.26 -24.54
N GLY A 104 -6.90 -7.78 -23.68
CA GLY A 104 -6.96 -9.21 -23.38
C GLY A 104 -7.66 -9.56 -22.08
N THR A 105 -7.42 -10.78 -21.62
CA THR A 105 -8.01 -11.35 -20.41
C THR A 105 -6.96 -11.54 -19.32
N ILE A 106 -7.43 -11.48 -18.08
CA ILE A 106 -6.64 -11.78 -16.88
C ILE A 106 -7.22 -13.05 -16.28
N ASN A 107 -6.39 -14.07 -16.14
CA ASN A 107 -6.82 -15.38 -15.65
C ASN A 107 -6.08 -15.73 -14.36
N LYS A 108 -6.78 -16.34 -13.42
CA LYS A 108 -6.17 -16.92 -12.23
C LYS A 108 -5.28 -18.09 -12.65
N THR A 109 -4.04 -18.14 -12.17
CA THR A 109 -3.09 -19.23 -12.45
C THR A 109 -2.73 -20.04 -11.21
N GLY A 110 -3.04 -19.54 -10.02
CA GLY A 110 -2.81 -20.20 -8.74
C GLY A 110 -3.29 -19.37 -7.57
N ASN A 111 -2.89 -19.75 -6.37
CA ASN A 111 -3.15 -18.96 -5.19
C ASN A 111 -2.32 -17.68 -5.24
N GLU A 112 -2.99 -16.52 -5.15
CA GLU A 112 -2.34 -15.21 -5.20
C GLU A 112 -1.54 -14.93 -6.49
N THR A 113 -1.72 -15.73 -7.57
CA THR A 113 -1.08 -15.54 -8.88
C THR A 113 -2.10 -15.46 -10.00
N PHE A 114 -1.78 -14.66 -11.01
CA PHE A 114 -2.59 -14.49 -12.21
C PHE A 114 -1.71 -14.28 -13.44
N GLY A 115 -2.29 -14.49 -14.61
CA GLY A 115 -1.60 -14.27 -15.87
C GLY A 115 -2.46 -13.46 -16.82
N MET A 116 -1.83 -12.60 -17.61
CA MET A 116 -2.45 -11.80 -18.65
C MET A 116 -1.92 -12.27 -20.02
N TYR A 117 -2.82 -12.74 -20.87
CA TYR A 117 -2.48 -12.99 -22.26
C TYR A 117 -2.72 -11.74 -23.07
N MET A 118 -1.68 -11.19 -23.63
CA MET A 118 -1.69 -9.98 -24.46
C MET A 118 -1.55 -10.34 -25.93
N SER A 119 -2.46 -9.83 -26.75
CA SER A 119 -2.35 -9.86 -28.19
C SER A 119 -1.99 -8.48 -28.70
N ILE A 120 -0.87 -8.38 -29.39
CA ILE A 120 -0.27 -7.14 -29.88
C ILE A 120 -0.32 -7.16 -31.40
N LEU A 121 -0.48 -5.99 -32.03
CA LEU A 121 -0.52 -5.83 -33.50
C LEU A 121 -1.53 -6.76 -34.21
N GLY A 122 -2.75 -6.83 -33.65
CA GLY A 122 -3.82 -7.64 -34.26
C GLY A 122 -3.59 -9.16 -34.20
N GLY A 123 -2.78 -9.62 -33.25
CA GLY A 123 -2.50 -11.05 -33.05
C GLY A 123 -1.16 -11.51 -33.64
N ALA A 124 -0.41 -10.64 -34.30
CA ALA A 124 0.90 -10.99 -34.87
C ALA A 124 1.95 -11.31 -33.81
N VAL A 125 1.81 -10.75 -32.60
CA VAL A 125 2.68 -11.02 -31.45
C VAL A 125 1.78 -11.28 -30.23
N SER A 126 2.09 -12.32 -29.48
CA SER A 126 1.46 -12.61 -28.21
C SER A 126 2.49 -12.68 -27.09
N GLN A 127 2.14 -12.21 -25.93
CA GLN A 127 2.98 -12.27 -24.73
C GLN A 127 2.12 -12.60 -23.52
N VAL A 128 2.64 -13.42 -22.62
CA VAL A 128 2.07 -13.65 -21.30
C VAL A 128 2.81 -12.76 -20.30
N VAL A 129 2.06 -12.01 -19.53
CA VAL A 129 2.55 -11.23 -18.38
C VAL A 129 2.08 -11.91 -17.12
N HIS A 130 3.00 -12.18 -16.22
CA HIS A 130 2.71 -12.77 -14.93
C HIS A 130 2.46 -11.71 -13.87
N GLY A 131 1.49 -11.97 -13.02
CA GLY A 131 1.20 -11.11 -11.88
C GLY A 131 0.99 -11.89 -10.61
N SER A 132 1.22 -11.21 -9.49
CA SER A 132 1.07 -11.81 -8.16
C SER A 132 0.57 -10.81 -7.12
N LEU A 133 -0.05 -11.36 -6.07
CA LEU A 133 -0.40 -10.67 -4.85
C LEU A 133 0.67 -10.97 -3.80
N VAL A 134 1.31 -9.95 -3.27
CA VAL A 134 2.38 -10.08 -2.28
C VAL A 134 2.01 -9.34 -1.01
N ARG A 135 1.89 -10.08 0.09
CA ARG A 135 1.68 -9.48 1.41
C ARG A 135 3.01 -9.05 2.00
N ARG A 136 3.07 -7.82 2.52
CA ARG A 136 4.26 -7.28 3.17
C ARG A 136 4.09 -7.32 4.70
N ASP A 137 5.19 -7.41 5.42
CA ASP A 137 5.20 -7.44 6.90
C ASP A 137 4.59 -6.19 7.56
N ASN A 138 4.60 -5.06 6.85
CA ASN A 138 3.97 -3.81 7.29
C ASN A 138 2.45 -3.78 7.09
N GLY A 139 1.85 -4.88 6.61
CA GLY A 139 0.41 -5.02 6.36
C GLY A 139 -0.05 -4.44 5.01
N THR A 140 0.85 -3.98 4.13
CA THR A 140 0.49 -3.60 2.77
C THR A 140 0.30 -4.84 1.89
N LEU A 141 -0.53 -4.71 0.85
CA LEU A 141 -0.76 -5.72 -0.16
C LEU A 141 -0.33 -5.16 -1.51
N ASP A 142 0.63 -5.80 -2.15
CA ASP A 142 1.13 -5.41 -3.47
C ASP A 142 0.54 -6.29 -4.56
N LEU A 143 -0.04 -5.68 -5.62
CA LEU A 143 -0.29 -6.33 -6.90
C LEU A 143 0.91 -6.04 -7.79
N VAL A 144 1.64 -7.07 -8.13
CA VAL A 144 2.89 -6.97 -8.90
C VAL A 144 2.66 -7.50 -10.31
N PHE A 145 3.09 -6.74 -11.32
CA PHE A 145 3.10 -7.11 -12.72
C PHE A 145 4.54 -7.03 -13.22
N GLU A 146 5.05 -8.14 -13.71
CA GLU A 146 6.42 -8.26 -14.17
C GLU A 146 6.48 -8.50 -15.68
N GLU A 147 7.60 -8.11 -16.29
CA GLU A 147 7.87 -8.37 -17.71
C GLU A 147 6.80 -7.81 -18.66
N LEU A 148 6.34 -6.58 -18.38
CA LEU A 148 5.43 -5.88 -19.29
C LEU A 148 6.07 -5.74 -20.69
N PRO A 149 5.27 -5.70 -21.78
CA PRO A 149 5.81 -5.65 -23.14
C PRO A 149 6.68 -4.40 -23.37
N ALA A 150 7.67 -4.54 -24.25
CA ALA A 150 8.59 -3.46 -24.60
C ALA A 150 7.95 -2.44 -25.56
N LEU A 151 6.75 -1.97 -25.25
CA LEU A 151 5.98 -1.02 -26.02
C LEU A 151 5.55 0.14 -25.13
N PRO A 152 5.46 1.37 -25.64
CA PRO A 152 4.89 2.49 -24.89
C PRO A 152 3.43 2.20 -24.51
N ILE A 153 3.15 2.24 -23.21
CA ILE A 153 1.79 2.05 -22.66
C ILE A 153 1.16 3.43 -22.53
N THR A 154 0.65 3.98 -23.63
CA THR A 154 0.04 5.31 -23.63
C THR A 154 -1.27 5.36 -22.86
N ASN A 155 -2.00 4.26 -22.83
CA ASN A 155 -3.20 4.07 -22.02
C ASN A 155 -3.42 2.56 -21.80
N LEU A 156 -3.46 2.12 -20.54
CA LEU A 156 -3.77 0.75 -20.16
C LEU A 156 -4.80 0.78 -19.04
N VAL A 157 -5.95 0.19 -19.29
CA VAL A 157 -6.99 -0.01 -18.27
C VAL A 157 -6.99 -1.46 -17.87
N ILE A 158 -6.62 -1.73 -16.62
CA ILE A 158 -6.65 -3.07 -16.00
C ILE A 158 -7.90 -3.14 -15.13
N HIS A 159 -8.77 -4.09 -15.41
CA HIS A 159 -10.00 -4.30 -14.66
C HIS A 159 -10.02 -5.69 -14.02
N PHE A 160 -10.02 -5.77 -12.71
CA PHE A 160 -10.27 -6.99 -11.95
C PHE A 160 -11.73 -7.08 -11.54
N ALA A 161 -12.31 -8.25 -11.68
CA ALA A 161 -13.70 -8.51 -11.31
C ALA A 161 -13.92 -8.41 -9.80
N GLY A 162 -15.12 -8.00 -9.42
CA GLY A 162 -15.57 -7.99 -8.03
C GLY A 162 -16.25 -9.30 -7.59
N GLY A 163 -16.79 -9.29 -6.38
CA GLY A 163 -17.54 -10.42 -5.83
C GLY A 163 -16.65 -11.63 -5.55
N ASP A 164 -17.08 -12.81 -5.98
CA ASP A 164 -16.33 -14.05 -5.76
C ASP A 164 -15.09 -14.21 -6.66
N ARG A 165 -14.97 -13.38 -7.69
CA ARG A 165 -13.79 -13.31 -8.55
C ARG A 165 -12.83 -12.20 -8.17
N SER A 166 -13.10 -11.46 -7.10
CA SER A 166 -12.22 -10.38 -6.62
C SER A 166 -10.92 -10.93 -6.03
N LEU A 167 -9.81 -10.26 -6.31
CA LEU A 167 -8.50 -10.53 -5.70
C LEU A 167 -8.30 -9.84 -4.37
N ILE A 168 -9.15 -8.86 -4.04
CA ILE A 168 -8.98 -8.04 -2.85
C ILE A 168 -10.27 -7.90 -2.06
N ARG A 169 -10.11 -7.59 -0.79
CA ARG A 169 -11.18 -7.13 0.09
C ARG A 169 -10.83 -5.77 0.66
N THR A 170 -11.82 -4.87 0.67
CA THR A 170 -11.66 -3.53 1.24
C THR A 170 -11.50 -3.56 2.75
N PRO A 171 -10.87 -2.53 3.33
CA PRO A 171 -10.75 -2.35 4.78
C PRO A 171 -12.10 -2.38 5.50
N ALA A 172 -12.06 -2.67 6.79
CA ALA A 172 -13.24 -2.59 7.65
C ALA A 172 -13.56 -1.15 8.09
N SER A 173 -12.64 -0.20 7.90
CA SER A 173 -12.83 1.20 8.25
C SER A 173 -13.04 2.07 7.02
N CYS A 174 -13.92 3.07 7.15
CA CYS A 174 -14.11 4.10 6.13
C CYS A 174 -12.99 5.14 6.19
N GLY A 175 -12.83 5.82 5.09
CA GLY A 175 -11.90 6.93 4.96
C GLY A 175 -11.20 6.99 3.62
N GLU A 176 -10.31 7.96 3.48
CA GLU A 176 -9.44 8.09 2.33
C GLU A 176 -8.24 7.14 2.49
N TYR A 177 -7.97 6.38 1.44
CA TYR A 177 -6.83 5.50 1.32
C TYR A 177 -5.99 5.92 0.12
N ILE A 178 -4.69 6.00 0.30
CA ILE A 178 -3.74 6.33 -0.76
C ILE A 178 -3.11 5.02 -1.25
N LEU A 179 -3.23 4.78 -2.53
CA LEU A 179 -2.63 3.65 -3.23
C LEU A 179 -1.41 4.15 -3.99
N ASP A 180 -0.26 3.50 -3.82
CA ASP A 180 0.96 3.86 -4.50
C ASP A 180 1.16 2.98 -5.75
N GLY A 181 1.25 3.59 -6.92
CA GLY A 181 1.73 2.97 -8.15
C GLY A 181 3.23 3.16 -8.26
N LYS A 182 3.98 2.07 -8.26
CA LYS A 182 5.44 2.06 -8.45
C LYS A 182 5.75 1.51 -9.83
N PHE A 183 6.46 2.28 -10.61
CA PHE A 183 6.81 1.96 -11.99
C PHE A 183 8.32 1.84 -12.13
N THR A 184 8.78 0.81 -12.82
CA THR A 184 10.17 0.67 -13.23
C THR A 184 10.20 0.63 -14.75
N SER A 185 10.96 1.53 -15.36
CA SER A 185 11.17 1.53 -16.81
C SER A 185 12.21 0.49 -17.22
N ARG A 186 12.25 0.14 -18.51
CA ARG A 186 13.30 -0.76 -19.07
C ARG A 186 14.72 -0.20 -19.00
N ARG A 187 14.89 1.06 -18.64
CA ARG A 187 16.19 1.68 -18.35
C ARG A 187 16.52 1.70 -16.86
N GLY A 188 15.64 1.14 -16.01
CA GLY A 188 15.80 1.15 -14.55
C GLY A 188 15.38 2.47 -13.90
N GLU A 189 14.72 3.37 -14.62
CA GLU A 189 14.15 4.60 -14.04
C GLU A 189 12.97 4.22 -13.14
N LEU A 190 12.86 4.89 -11.99
CA LEU A 190 11.80 4.65 -11.02
C LEU A 190 10.87 5.86 -10.95
N ALA A 191 9.56 5.62 -11.00
CA ALA A 191 8.54 6.61 -10.75
C ALA A 191 7.51 6.09 -9.76
N ILE A 192 6.92 7.00 -8.98
CA ILE A 192 5.82 6.70 -8.07
C ILE A 192 4.73 7.71 -8.33
N ASP A 193 3.53 7.22 -8.61
CA ASP A 193 2.33 8.02 -8.64
C ASP A 193 1.30 7.51 -7.63
N ARG A 194 0.35 8.36 -7.23
CA ARG A 194 -0.57 8.09 -6.15
C ARG A 194 -2.00 8.31 -6.55
N SER A 195 -2.81 7.30 -6.32
CA SER A 195 -4.26 7.38 -6.48
C SER A 195 -4.96 7.37 -5.13
N LYS A 196 -6.02 8.16 -5.02
CA LYS A 196 -6.86 8.21 -3.82
C LYS A 196 -8.15 7.46 -4.06
N VAL A 197 -8.52 6.61 -3.11
CA VAL A 197 -9.83 5.97 -3.09
C VAL A 197 -10.52 6.26 -1.76
N GLU A 198 -11.80 6.54 -1.80
CA GLU A 198 -12.61 6.75 -0.60
C GLU A 198 -13.43 5.49 -0.33
N ILE A 199 -13.21 4.86 0.81
CA ILE A 199 -14.00 3.73 1.26
C ILE A 199 -15.16 4.24 2.11
N GLY A 200 -16.36 4.07 1.58
CA GLY A 200 -17.62 4.43 2.21
C GLY A 200 -18.36 3.23 2.83
N GLY A 201 -19.65 3.41 3.03
CA GLY A 201 -20.54 2.36 3.57
C GLY A 201 -20.50 2.21 5.09
N CYS A 202 -19.85 3.15 5.78
CA CYS A 202 -19.94 3.28 7.23
C CYS A 202 -21.05 4.25 7.66
N ALA A 203 -22.07 4.44 6.83
CA ALA A 203 -23.21 5.29 7.19
C ALA A 203 -23.80 4.79 8.50
N ASN A 204 -23.75 5.63 9.53
CA ASN A 204 -24.24 5.37 10.88
C ASN A 204 -23.45 4.33 11.69
N VAL A 205 -22.18 4.09 11.42
CA VAL A 205 -21.36 3.50 12.48
C VAL A 205 -21.31 4.56 13.59
N PRO A 206 -21.96 4.33 14.73
CA PRO A 206 -21.88 5.26 15.84
C PRO A 206 -20.39 5.47 16.13
N VAL A 207 -19.99 6.70 16.41
CA VAL A 207 -18.59 7.02 16.73
C VAL A 207 -18.16 6.09 17.85
N ILE A 208 -17.43 5.00 17.48
CA ILE A 208 -17.03 3.99 18.45
C ILE A 208 -16.07 4.67 19.41
N ARG A 209 -16.48 4.76 20.66
CA ARG A 209 -15.63 5.27 21.73
C ARG A 209 -15.25 4.11 22.63
N ALA A 210 -13.97 3.98 22.89
CA ALA A 210 -13.54 3.08 23.94
C ALA A 210 -14.06 3.63 25.28
N GLU A 211 -14.73 2.77 26.02
CA GLU A 211 -15.29 3.08 27.33
C GLU A 211 -14.46 2.36 28.42
N ASN A 212 -14.70 2.73 29.66
CA ASN A 212 -14.09 2.06 30.83
C ASN A 212 -12.55 1.92 30.74
N VAL A 213 -11.90 2.93 30.16
CA VAL A 213 -10.41 2.91 30.03
C VAL A 213 -9.78 2.97 31.40
N ARG A 214 -9.05 1.91 31.76
CA ARG A 214 -8.41 1.77 33.07
C ARG A 214 -7.02 1.15 32.96
N PHE A 215 -6.21 1.42 33.96
CA PHE A 215 -4.92 0.76 34.19
C PHE A 215 -5.05 -0.17 35.42
N SER A 216 -4.39 -1.31 35.39
CA SER A 216 -4.20 -2.13 36.59
C SER A 216 -3.32 -1.40 37.61
N ASP A 217 -2.31 -0.67 37.15
CA ASP A 217 -1.52 0.25 37.93
C ASP A 217 -1.25 1.56 37.14
N ARG A 218 -1.59 2.69 37.74
CA ARG A 218 -1.36 4.04 37.15
C ARG A 218 0.01 4.62 37.51
N ARG A 219 0.77 3.95 38.35
CA ARG A 219 2.12 4.36 38.80
C ARG A 219 3.04 3.17 38.77
N PHE A 220 3.90 3.07 37.80
CA PHE A 220 4.82 1.95 37.65
C PHE A 220 6.18 2.41 37.12
N GLN A 221 7.20 1.58 37.29
CA GLN A 221 8.50 1.77 36.68
C GLN A 221 8.48 1.18 35.27
N ALA A 222 9.03 1.92 34.30
CA ALA A 222 9.26 1.39 32.97
C ALA A 222 10.44 0.40 33.00
N GLY A 223 10.42 -0.60 32.13
CA GLY A 223 11.48 -1.57 32.00
C GLY A 223 11.25 -2.85 32.78
N GLY A 224 12.27 -3.71 32.83
CA GLY A 224 12.22 -5.07 33.33
C GLY A 224 12.25 -6.09 32.20
N SER A 225 11.98 -7.38 32.52
CA SER A 225 11.82 -8.39 31.48
C SER A 225 10.64 -8.04 30.55
N PRO A 226 10.75 -8.22 29.24
CA PRO A 226 9.63 -8.03 28.30
C PRO A 226 8.42 -8.92 28.62
N TYR A 227 8.60 -9.95 29.45
CA TYR A 227 7.53 -10.85 29.91
C TYR A 227 6.82 -10.33 31.18
N ASP A 228 7.39 -9.34 31.88
CA ASP A 228 6.82 -8.75 33.09
C ASP A 228 6.06 -7.47 32.74
N ALA A 229 4.78 -7.60 32.38
CA ALA A 229 3.93 -6.45 32.20
C ALA A 229 3.84 -5.65 33.50
N ARG A 230 4.25 -4.37 33.47
CA ARG A 230 4.19 -3.46 34.63
C ARG A 230 2.79 -2.88 34.83
N THR A 231 1.99 -2.89 33.79
CA THR A 231 0.57 -2.49 33.85
C THR A 231 -0.23 -3.18 32.77
N ILE A 232 -1.52 -3.30 33.01
CA ILE A 232 -2.51 -3.70 32.02
C ILE A 232 -3.36 -2.50 31.70
N ILE A 233 -3.44 -2.13 30.42
CA ILE A 233 -4.37 -1.15 29.91
C ILE A 233 -5.60 -1.92 29.45
N ALA A 234 -6.77 -1.62 30.03
CA ALA A 234 -8.02 -2.25 29.64
C ALA A 234 -9.01 -1.20 29.15
N TRP A 235 -9.83 -1.59 28.19
CA TRP A 235 -10.92 -0.77 27.63
C TRP A 235 -12.04 -1.68 27.12
N TRP A 236 -13.21 -1.12 26.98
CA TRP A 236 -14.37 -1.81 26.43
C TRP A 236 -14.79 -1.16 25.10
N LEU A 237 -15.21 -1.96 24.13
CA LEU A 237 -15.72 -1.52 22.84
C LEU A 237 -17.15 -2.02 22.62
N PRO A 238 -18.08 -1.18 22.12
CA PRO A 238 -19.45 -1.57 21.86
C PRO A 238 -19.62 -2.47 20.61
N GLN A 239 -18.57 -2.57 19.80
CA GLN A 239 -18.52 -3.43 18.62
C GLN A 239 -17.08 -3.68 18.20
N GLU A 240 -16.87 -4.74 17.43
CA GLU A 240 -15.57 -5.11 16.86
C GLU A 240 -15.04 -4.05 15.87
N VAL A 241 -13.76 -3.79 15.93
CA VAL A 241 -12.96 -2.99 14.97
C VAL A 241 -11.69 -3.74 14.62
N ASP A 242 -11.05 -3.39 13.50
CA ASP A 242 -9.82 -4.08 13.06
C ASP A 242 -8.72 -4.08 14.12
N HIS A 243 -8.53 -2.95 14.78
CA HIS A 243 -7.54 -2.76 15.84
C HIS A 243 -7.84 -1.49 16.65
N THR A 244 -7.16 -1.37 17.75
CA THR A 244 -7.23 -0.17 18.59
C THR A 244 -5.84 0.44 18.78
N ASN A 245 -5.68 1.71 18.47
CA ASN A 245 -4.46 2.46 18.75
C ASN A 245 -4.50 3.04 20.17
N VAL A 246 -3.54 2.68 21.00
CA VAL A 246 -3.29 3.29 22.31
C VAL A 246 -2.27 4.39 22.11
N LEU A 247 -2.72 5.63 21.98
CA LEU A 247 -1.86 6.79 21.77
C LEU A 247 -1.21 7.19 23.08
N ILE A 248 0.13 7.23 23.13
CA ILE A 248 0.91 7.66 24.30
C ILE A 248 1.22 9.14 24.16
N LEU A 249 0.85 9.89 25.19
CA LEU A 249 1.03 11.34 25.25
C LEU A 249 1.95 11.69 26.42
N ARG A 250 2.86 12.66 26.22
CA ARG A 250 3.69 13.26 27.25
C ARG A 250 3.36 14.73 27.41
N ARG A 251 3.39 15.22 28.65
CA ARG A 251 3.25 16.65 28.91
C ARG A 251 4.59 17.35 28.73
N VAL A 252 4.65 18.26 27.75
CA VAL A 252 5.84 19.06 27.41
C VAL A 252 5.37 20.50 27.34
N ASP A 253 6.01 21.40 28.08
CA ASP A 253 5.67 22.84 28.13
C ASP A 253 4.19 23.10 28.39
N GLY A 254 3.60 22.36 29.33
CA GLY A 254 2.20 22.47 29.68
C GLY A 254 1.21 21.83 28.68
N LYS A 255 1.65 21.44 27.50
CA LYS A 255 0.83 20.85 26.43
C LYS A 255 1.04 19.34 26.32
N TRP A 256 -0.01 18.61 25.92
CA TRP A 256 0.05 17.18 25.66
C TRP A 256 0.51 16.96 24.21
N ARG A 257 1.63 16.28 24.04
CA ARG A 257 2.16 15.88 22.72
C ARG A 257 2.14 14.36 22.59
N LYS A 258 1.71 13.86 21.44
CA LYS A 258 1.82 12.43 21.10
C LYS A 258 3.31 12.11 20.93
N ILE A 259 3.77 11.06 21.64
CA ILE A 259 5.15 10.58 21.54
C ILE A 259 5.24 9.20 20.89
N GLY A 260 4.10 8.49 20.75
CA GLY A 260 4.04 7.21 20.06
C GLY A 260 2.68 6.54 20.20
N ARG A 261 2.60 5.29 19.76
CA ARG A 261 1.41 4.45 19.85
C ARG A 261 1.78 3.00 20.13
N LEU A 262 0.87 2.29 20.78
CA LEU A 262 0.82 0.83 20.84
C LEU A 262 -0.41 0.37 20.07
N VAL A 263 -0.40 -0.85 19.59
CA VAL A 263 -1.54 -1.46 18.90
C VAL A 263 -2.12 -2.54 19.82
N GLY A 264 -3.40 -2.45 20.07
CA GLY A 264 -4.17 -3.44 20.83
C GLY A 264 -5.24 -4.08 19.97
N THR A 265 -5.91 -5.09 20.53
CA THR A 265 -7.07 -5.74 19.90
C THR A 265 -8.23 -4.75 19.74
N GLY A 266 -9.13 -5.10 18.85
CA GLY A 266 -10.35 -4.36 18.57
C GLY A 266 -11.61 -5.20 18.76
N ASP A 267 -11.57 -6.20 19.64
CA ASP A 267 -12.69 -7.10 19.87
C ASP A 267 -13.88 -6.36 20.51
N GLU A 268 -15.10 -6.75 20.17
CA GLU A 268 -16.28 -6.31 20.89
C GLU A 268 -16.19 -6.74 22.36
N GLY A 269 -16.54 -5.85 23.28
CA GLY A 269 -16.45 -6.09 24.71
C GLY A 269 -15.11 -5.68 25.33
N ASP A 270 -14.61 -6.49 26.25
CA ASP A 270 -13.42 -6.19 27.05
C ASP A 270 -12.12 -6.49 26.30
N ASN A 271 -11.29 -5.46 26.16
CA ASN A 271 -9.96 -5.52 25.57
C ASN A 271 -8.87 -5.27 26.61
N LYS A 272 -7.70 -5.89 26.42
CA LYS A 272 -6.57 -5.74 27.35
C LYS A 272 -5.25 -5.72 26.60
N LEU A 273 -4.37 -4.78 26.96
CA LEU A 273 -3.00 -4.68 26.46
C LEU A 273 -2.03 -4.72 27.65
N ARG A 274 -1.15 -5.71 27.70
CA ARG A 274 -0.04 -5.75 28.66
C ARG A 274 1.06 -4.82 28.18
N TRP A 275 1.60 -4.01 29.08
CA TRP A 275 2.62 -3.03 28.72
C TRP A 275 3.68 -2.88 29.82
N ASP A 276 4.92 -2.86 29.41
CA ASP A 276 6.11 -2.76 30.27
C ASP A 276 6.64 -1.31 30.40
N GLY A 277 5.98 -0.33 29.78
CA GLY A 277 6.42 1.06 29.79
C GLY A 277 7.45 1.42 28.72
N ARG A 278 7.71 0.52 27.76
CA ARG A 278 8.58 0.78 26.60
C ARG A 278 7.78 1.26 25.40
N LEU A 279 8.43 2.09 24.60
CA LEU A 279 7.91 2.56 23.35
C LEU A 279 9.01 2.46 22.28
N HIS A 280 8.79 1.69 21.22
CA HIS A 280 9.80 1.39 20.19
C HIS A 280 11.09 0.76 20.73
N GLY A 281 10.99 -0.03 21.81
CA GLY A 281 12.13 -0.65 22.48
C GLY A 281 12.74 0.18 23.61
N ASP A 282 12.50 1.48 23.64
CA ASP A 282 13.05 2.40 24.65
C ASP A 282 12.13 2.54 25.86
N GLU A 283 12.70 2.56 27.06
CA GLU A 283 11.99 2.83 28.29
C GLU A 283 11.52 4.28 28.36
N LEU A 284 10.27 4.48 28.73
CA LEU A 284 9.79 5.83 28.99
C LEU A 284 10.46 6.43 30.21
N LYS A 285 10.99 7.63 30.07
CA LYS A 285 11.61 8.40 31.18
C LYS A 285 10.58 8.67 32.28
N PRO A 286 11.01 8.74 33.55
CA PRO A 286 10.12 9.14 34.64
C PRO A 286 9.36 10.44 34.35
N GLY A 287 8.06 10.46 34.66
CA GLY A 287 7.23 11.63 34.34
C GLY A 287 5.74 11.39 34.31
N ARG A 288 5.00 12.42 33.93
CA ARG A 288 3.54 12.39 33.76
C ARG A 288 3.18 12.15 32.30
N TYR A 289 2.34 11.14 32.09
CA TYR A 289 1.88 10.71 30.79
C TYR A 289 0.37 10.58 30.78
N ALA A 290 -0.19 10.42 29.59
CA ALA A 290 -1.58 10.02 29.40
C ALA A 290 -1.69 9.09 28.19
N ILE A 291 -2.73 8.27 28.17
CA ILE A 291 -3.16 7.58 26.97
C ILE A 291 -4.47 8.15 26.45
N ARG A 292 -4.69 7.90 25.18
CA ARG A 292 -6.00 7.98 24.52
C ARG A 292 -6.20 6.72 23.70
N ILE A 293 -7.34 6.08 23.88
CA ILE A 293 -7.73 4.93 23.08
C ILE A 293 -8.40 5.45 21.81
N LYS A 294 -7.91 5.00 20.64
CA LYS A 294 -8.45 5.36 19.33
C LYS A 294 -8.77 4.07 18.57
N PRO A 295 -10.01 3.58 18.60
CA PRO A 295 -10.46 2.49 17.74
C PRO A 295 -10.27 2.86 16.26
N ALA A 296 -10.00 1.87 15.40
CA ALA A 296 -9.89 2.08 13.96
C ALA A 296 -11.16 2.77 13.42
N GLY A 297 -10.99 3.71 12.49
CA GLY A 297 -12.10 4.47 11.93
C GLY A 297 -12.76 5.51 12.86
N SER A 298 -12.29 5.68 14.10
CA SER A 298 -12.94 6.52 15.11
C SER A 298 -12.04 7.64 15.64
N ASN A 299 -12.67 8.60 16.31
CA ASN A 299 -11.94 9.62 17.04
C ASN A 299 -11.35 9.06 18.34
N ALA A 300 -10.23 9.60 18.78
CA ALA A 300 -9.63 9.20 20.05
C ALA A 300 -10.52 9.61 21.25
N GLY A 301 -10.75 8.68 22.16
CA GLY A 301 -11.48 8.87 23.40
C GLY A 301 -10.84 9.87 24.40
N PRO A 302 -11.37 9.97 25.62
CA PRO A 302 -10.84 10.85 26.66
C PRO A 302 -9.40 10.46 27.04
N ARG A 303 -8.70 11.38 27.68
CA ARG A 303 -7.35 11.13 28.21
C ARG A 303 -7.42 10.47 29.56
N VAL A 304 -6.65 9.42 29.73
CA VAL A 304 -6.45 8.77 31.04
C VAL A 304 -4.98 8.90 31.44
N GLY A 305 -4.74 9.57 32.57
CA GLY A 305 -3.40 9.88 33.05
C GLY A 305 -2.74 8.70 33.77
N PHE A 306 -1.41 8.60 33.66
CA PHE A 306 -0.56 7.70 34.41
C PHE A 306 0.81 8.33 34.72
N ARG A 307 1.63 7.67 35.52
CA ARG A 307 2.95 8.17 35.89
C ARG A 307 3.99 7.05 35.82
N ILE A 308 5.08 7.32 35.13
CA ILE A 308 6.29 6.51 35.20
C ILE A 308 7.11 6.99 36.39
N LEU A 309 7.44 6.06 37.26
CA LEU A 309 8.29 6.27 38.45
C LEU A 309 9.77 6.15 38.07
N ARG A 310 10.65 6.61 38.99
CA ARG A 310 12.10 6.38 38.91
C ARG A 310 12.46 4.99 39.29
#